data_8f974cd0688f8bc2669e7c736aeadf43
#
_entry.id   8f974cd0688f8bc2669e7c736aeadf43
#
_cell.length_a   1.000
_cell.length_b   1.000
_cell.length_c   1.000
_cell.angle_alpha   90.00
_cell.angle_beta   90.00
_cell.angle_gamma   90.00
#
_symmetry.space_group_name_H-M   'P 1'
#
loop_
_entity.id
_entity.type
_entity.pdbx_description
1 polymer ?
#
loop_
_entity_poly.entity_id
_entity_poly.type
_entity_poly.pdbx_seq_one_letter_code
_entity_poly.pdbx_strand_id
1 'polypeptide(L)'
;MTASELAKKLRLPLGFFLAALYVIFAPTLRTFTWQSLLIGGLAAFLGVLVRAWASGHIMKNDRLATSGPYAHTRNPLYFGSFLISVGFAVAAHWGLVFLVGLFFLVIYAPTIGREKANIRARFPRDYPKYQNNVPAFFPRLLPWRGSGMPDERVGFSMPLYMKHGEWKAALGYAGAMAYLGIRLWLHTRGA
;
A
#
# COMPACT_ATOMS: atom_id res chain seq x y z
N MET A 1 19.22 -14.60 12.62
CA MET A 1 18.03 -13.95 12.02
C MET A 1 18.53 -13.03 10.91
N THR A 2 18.04 -13.19 9.69
CA THR A 2 18.46 -12.33 8.57
C THR A 2 17.77 -10.96 8.65
N ALA A 3 18.37 -9.92 8.03
CA ALA A 3 17.79 -8.57 7.97
C ALA A 3 16.34 -8.58 7.41
N SER A 4 16.06 -9.45 6.44
CA SER A 4 14.72 -9.60 5.86
C SER A 4 13.70 -10.26 6.80
N GLU A 5 14.14 -11.13 7.73
CA GLU A 5 13.27 -11.70 8.76
C GLU A 5 12.93 -10.68 9.83
N LEU A 6 13.91 -9.89 10.21
CA LEU A 6 13.71 -8.77 11.14
C LEU A 6 12.75 -7.74 10.56
N ALA A 7 12.97 -7.30 9.32
CA ALA A 7 12.10 -6.37 8.61
C ALA A 7 10.64 -6.87 8.55
N LYS A 8 10.44 -8.15 8.24
CA LYS A 8 9.10 -8.77 8.21
C LYS A 8 8.41 -8.75 9.58
N LYS A 9 9.15 -9.03 10.68
CA LYS A 9 8.61 -9.01 12.06
C LYS A 9 8.29 -7.59 12.50
N LEU A 10 9.16 -6.63 12.20
CA LEU A 10 9.03 -5.25 12.64
C LEU A 10 8.02 -4.43 11.83
N ARG A 11 7.69 -4.83 10.61
CA ARG A 11 6.82 -4.10 9.70
C ARG A 11 5.49 -3.67 10.32
N LEU A 12 4.77 -4.60 10.95
CA LEU A 12 3.47 -4.31 11.55
C LEU A 12 3.58 -3.48 12.84
N PRO A 13 4.36 -3.89 13.87
CA PRO A 13 4.43 -3.13 15.11
C PRO A 13 5.00 -1.72 14.89
N LEU A 14 6.02 -1.58 14.03
CA LEU A 14 6.58 -0.27 13.72
C LEU A 14 5.61 0.60 12.93
N GLY A 15 4.85 0.01 12.00
CA GLY A 15 3.80 0.70 11.26
C GLY A 15 2.70 1.23 12.19
N PHE A 16 2.21 0.44 13.13
CA PHE A 16 1.24 0.87 14.14
C PHE A 16 1.79 1.93 15.08
N PHE A 17 3.04 1.79 15.52
CA PHE A 17 3.70 2.79 16.36
C PHE A 17 3.81 4.14 15.64
N LEU A 18 4.26 4.15 14.40
CA LEU A 18 4.34 5.38 13.58
C LEU A 18 2.96 5.98 13.32
N ALA A 19 1.93 5.15 13.07
CA ALA A 19 0.56 5.60 12.93
C ALA A 19 0.02 6.24 14.21
N ALA A 20 0.30 5.67 15.38
CA ALA A 20 -0.09 6.24 16.67
C ALA A 20 0.59 7.59 16.92
N LEU A 21 1.91 7.69 16.67
CA LEU A 21 2.63 8.96 16.75
C LEU A 21 2.03 9.99 15.78
N TYR A 22 1.73 9.60 14.56
CA TYR A 22 1.10 10.45 13.57
C TYR A 22 -0.24 11.00 14.08
N VAL A 23 -1.13 10.14 14.58
CA VAL A 23 -2.46 10.53 15.08
C VAL A 23 -2.37 11.53 16.25
N ILE A 24 -1.35 11.40 17.10
CA ILE A 24 -1.13 12.30 18.25
C ILE A 24 -0.56 13.65 17.80
N PHE A 25 0.46 13.65 16.94
CA PHE A 25 1.26 14.84 16.66
C PHE A 25 0.84 15.59 15.39
N ALA A 26 0.28 14.92 14.36
CA ALA A 26 -0.10 15.60 13.13
C ALA A 26 -1.07 16.78 13.34
N PRO A 27 -2.10 16.68 14.20
CA PRO A 27 -3.02 17.79 14.44
C PRO A 27 -2.40 19.01 15.13
N THR A 28 -1.20 18.89 15.70
CA THR A 28 -0.50 20.00 16.35
C THR A 28 0.38 20.80 15.39
N LEU A 29 0.56 20.33 14.16
CA LEU A 29 1.40 20.99 13.16
C LEU A 29 0.64 22.14 12.49
N ARG A 30 1.30 23.30 12.34
CA ARG A 30 0.72 24.48 11.64
C ARG A 30 0.40 24.21 10.16
N THR A 31 1.06 23.23 9.56
CA THR A 31 0.83 22.81 8.17
C THR A 31 -0.40 21.93 8.00
N PHE A 32 -0.99 21.45 9.10
CA PHE A 32 -2.19 20.62 9.08
C PHE A 32 -3.44 21.51 8.92
N THR A 33 -3.96 21.56 7.71
CA THR A 33 -5.08 22.40 7.29
C THR A 33 -6.15 21.57 6.58
N TRP A 34 -7.35 22.14 6.35
CA TRP A 34 -8.38 21.48 5.56
C TRP A 34 -7.92 21.15 4.15
N GLN A 35 -7.14 22.01 3.52
CA GLN A 35 -6.60 21.78 2.19
C GLN A 35 -5.59 20.63 2.18
N SER A 36 -4.64 20.62 3.13
CA SER A 36 -3.65 19.54 3.23
C SER A 36 -4.31 18.20 3.57
N LEU A 37 -5.32 18.20 4.44
CA LEU A 37 -6.10 17.00 4.78
C LEU A 37 -6.87 16.47 3.57
N LEU A 38 -7.47 17.35 2.76
CA LEU A 38 -8.17 16.94 1.55
C LEU A 38 -7.21 16.34 0.52
N ILE A 39 -6.12 17.02 0.20
CA ILE A 39 -5.13 16.57 -0.79
C ILE A 39 -4.50 15.24 -0.34
N GLY A 40 -4.03 15.19 0.89
CA GLY A 40 -3.43 13.98 1.45
C GLY A 40 -4.44 12.84 1.60
N GLY A 41 -5.67 13.16 2.00
CA GLY A 41 -6.77 12.21 2.09
C GLY A 41 -7.12 11.60 0.73
N LEU A 42 -7.19 12.39 -0.34
CA LEU A 42 -7.42 11.87 -1.69
C LEU A 42 -6.29 10.95 -2.15
N ALA A 43 -5.03 11.30 -1.89
CA ALA A 43 -3.89 10.44 -2.20
C ALA A 43 -3.94 9.12 -1.41
N ALA A 44 -4.27 9.17 -0.12
CA ALA A 44 -4.45 7.98 0.71
C ALA A 44 -5.64 7.13 0.23
N PHE A 45 -6.74 7.74 -0.19
CA PHE A 45 -7.91 7.04 -0.75
C PHE A 45 -7.56 6.26 -2.02
N LEU A 46 -6.78 6.85 -2.92
CA LEU A 46 -6.26 6.13 -4.10
C LEU A 46 -5.45 4.89 -3.68
N GLY A 47 -4.65 4.98 -2.63
CA GLY A 47 -3.94 3.84 -2.06
C GLY A 47 -4.88 2.74 -1.55
N VAL A 48 -5.98 3.10 -0.88
CA VAL A 48 -7.03 2.16 -0.45
C VAL A 48 -7.67 1.46 -1.65
N LEU A 49 -7.99 2.20 -2.71
CA LEU A 49 -8.57 1.64 -3.94
C LEU A 49 -7.60 0.65 -4.62
N VAL A 50 -6.30 0.99 -4.71
CA VAL A 50 -5.27 0.09 -5.26
C VAL A 50 -5.19 -1.19 -4.45
N ARG A 51 -5.23 -1.13 -3.12
CA ARG A 51 -5.22 -2.32 -2.26
C ARG A 51 -6.49 -3.16 -2.42
N ALA A 52 -7.65 -2.52 -2.45
CA ALA A 52 -8.92 -3.21 -2.67
C ALA A 52 -8.90 -3.95 -4.02
N TRP A 53 -8.48 -3.27 -5.09
CA TRP A 53 -8.35 -3.86 -6.42
C TRP A 53 -7.37 -5.03 -6.44
N ALA A 54 -6.20 -4.90 -5.80
CA ALA A 54 -5.19 -5.93 -5.75
C ALA A 54 -5.67 -7.19 -5.00
N SER A 55 -6.36 -7.01 -3.88
CA SER A 55 -6.82 -8.14 -3.06
C SER A 55 -7.91 -8.96 -3.74
N GLY A 56 -8.72 -8.36 -4.62
CA GLY A 56 -9.72 -9.05 -5.41
C GLY A 56 -9.15 -9.85 -6.60
N HIS A 57 -7.83 -9.71 -6.89
CA HIS A 57 -7.16 -10.43 -7.98
C HIS A 57 -6.17 -11.49 -7.51
N ILE A 58 -5.75 -11.46 -6.23
CA ILE A 58 -4.71 -12.36 -5.74
C ILE A 58 -5.28 -13.70 -5.27
N MET A 59 -4.92 -14.78 -5.93
CA MET A 59 -5.12 -16.16 -5.47
C MET A 59 -3.80 -16.66 -4.89
N LYS A 60 -3.59 -16.42 -3.59
CA LYS A 60 -2.34 -16.83 -2.93
C LYS A 60 -2.12 -18.33 -3.07
N ASN A 61 -0.93 -18.68 -3.55
CA ASN A 61 -0.42 -20.06 -3.67
C ASN A 61 -1.00 -20.92 -4.79
N ASP A 62 -2.07 -20.55 -5.46
CA ASP A 62 -2.69 -21.38 -6.50
C ASP A 62 -2.17 -21.02 -7.89
N ARG A 63 -2.07 -19.74 -8.20
CA ARG A 63 -1.53 -19.26 -9.47
C ARG A 63 -0.81 -17.93 -9.30
N LEU A 64 0.10 -17.65 -10.24
CA LEU A 64 0.79 -16.36 -10.30
C LEU A 64 -0.19 -15.29 -10.74
N ALA A 65 -0.46 -14.31 -9.85
CA ALA A 65 -1.29 -13.16 -10.19
C ALA A 65 -0.55 -12.24 -11.17
N THR A 66 -1.09 -12.06 -12.36
CA THR A 66 -0.52 -11.23 -13.44
C THR A 66 -1.55 -10.30 -14.07
N SER A 67 -2.83 -10.40 -13.65
CA SER A 67 -3.95 -9.60 -14.15
C SER A 67 -4.29 -8.41 -13.25
N GLY A 68 -5.15 -7.52 -13.72
CA GLY A 68 -5.59 -6.35 -12.98
C GLY A 68 -4.41 -5.49 -12.54
N PRO A 69 -4.32 -5.08 -11.24
CA PRO A 69 -3.22 -4.25 -10.76
C PRO A 69 -1.86 -4.96 -10.83
N TYR A 70 -1.83 -6.30 -10.86
CA TYR A 70 -0.59 -7.08 -11.04
C TYR A 70 -0.06 -7.01 -12.47
N ALA A 71 -0.85 -6.58 -13.45
CA ALA A 71 -0.36 -6.26 -14.79
C ALA A 71 0.43 -4.93 -14.85
N HIS A 72 0.29 -4.09 -13.84
CA HIS A 72 0.96 -2.78 -13.74
C HIS A 72 2.18 -2.79 -12.83
N THR A 73 2.11 -3.50 -11.69
CA THR A 73 3.22 -3.65 -10.74
C THR A 73 3.16 -5.02 -10.08
N ARG A 74 4.32 -5.61 -9.76
CA ARG A 74 4.38 -6.91 -9.08
C ARG A 74 3.93 -6.85 -7.62
N ASN A 75 3.90 -5.65 -7.00
CA ASN A 75 3.60 -5.47 -5.59
C ASN A 75 2.53 -4.39 -5.36
N PRO A 76 1.31 -4.51 -5.94
CA PRO A 76 0.29 -3.47 -5.85
C PRO A 76 -0.21 -3.22 -4.41
N LEU A 77 -0.25 -4.25 -3.55
CA LEU A 77 -0.60 -4.09 -2.14
C LEU A 77 0.41 -3.20 -1.39
N TYR A 78 1.71 -3.36 -1.66
CA TYR A 78 2.75 -2.50 -1.06
C TYR A 78 2.73 -1.10 -1.65
N PHE A 79 2.49 -0.97 -2.96
CA PHE A 79 2.32 0.33 -3.60
C PHE A 79 1.11 1.09 -3.04
N GLY A 80 -0.02 0.42 -2.84
CA GLY A 80 -1.19 1.01 -2.18
C GLY A 80 -0.91 1.44 -0.74
N SER A 81 -0.16 0.63 0.04
CA SER A 81 0.28 1.03 1.39
C SER A 81 1.18 2.26 1.37
N PHE A 82 2.08 2.35 0.39
CA PHE A 82 2.94 3.52 0.18
C PHE A 82 2.10 4.77 -0.10
N LEU A 83 1.12 4.70 -1.01
CA LEU A 83 0.23 5.82 -1.30
C LEU A 83 -0.57 6.27 -0.08
N ILE A 84 -1.09 5.33 0.73
CA ILE A 84 -1.77 5.66 2.00
C ILE A 84 -0.83 6.43 2.92
N SER A 85 0.39 5.92 3.11
CA SER A 85 1.37 6.54 4.01
C SER A 85 1.82 7.92 3.51
N VAL A 86 2.07 8.05 2.20
CA VAL A 86 2.42 9.35 1.57
C VAL A 86 1.26 10.33 1.68
N GLY A 87 0.02 9.89 1.46
CA GLY A 87 -1.16 10.73 1.58
C GLY A 87 -1.30 11.33 2.98
N PHE A 88 -1.21 10.50 4.02
CA PHE A 88 -1.23 11.01 5.40
C PHE A 88 -0.01 11.87 5.73
N ALA A 89 1.19 11.54 5.21
CA ALA A 89 2.37 12.38 5.39
C ALA A 89 2.16 13.79 4.81
N VAL A 90 1.66 13.88 3.58
CA VAL A 90 1.33 15.17 2.93
C VAL A 90 0.26 15.94 3.71
N ALA A 91 -0.76 15.26 4.25
CA ALA A 91 -1.80 15.90 5.06
C ALA A 91 -1.23 16.61 6.29
N ALA A 92 -0.19 16.08 6.93
CA ALA A 92 0.44 16.68 8.10
C ALA A 92 1.57 17.66 7.74
N HIS A 93 2.59 17.14 7.05
CA HIS A 93 3.75 17.93 6.63
C HIS A 93 4.50 17.20 5.49
N TRP A 94 4.77 17.90 4.39
CA TRP A 94 5.42 17.32 3.21
C TRP A 94 6.79 16.65 3.52
N GLY A 95 7.55 17.15 4.49
CA GLY A 95 8.83 16.57 4.93
C GLY A 95 8.70 15.14 5.47
N LEU A 96 7.51 14.73 5.96
CA LEU A 96 7.25 13.36 6.40
C LEU A 96 7.25 12.35 5.24
N VAL A 97 7.06 12.83 4.00
CA VAL A 97 7.15 11.98 2.80
C VAL A 97 8.55 11.36 2.69
N PHE A 98 9.58 12.11 3.06
CA PHE A 98 10.96 11.57 3.10
C PHE A 98 11.09 10.42 4.11
N LEU A 99 10.52 10.57 5.31
CA LEU A 99 10.53 9.52 6.33
C LEU A 99 9.74 8.28 5.88
N VAL A 100 8.61 8.48 5.19
CA VAL A 100 7.85 7.38 4.57
C VAL A 100 8.70 6.68 3.52
N GLY A 101 9.38 7.41 2.64
CA GLY A 101 10.29 6.85 1.64
C GLY A 101 11.40 6.01 2.28
N LEU A 102 12.05 6.54 3.31
CA LEU A 102 13.09 5.84 4.06
C LEU A 102 12.54 4.57 4.74
N PHE A 103 11.38 4.66 5.38
CA PHE A 103 10.70 3.50 5.99
C PHE A 103 10.41 2.39 4.96
N PHE A 104 9.90 2.78 3.78
CA PHE A 104 9.65 1.80 2.71
C PHE A 104 10.93 1.19 2.16
N LEU A 105 11.99 1.98 2.02
CA LEU A 105 13.28 1.49 1.56
C LEU A 105 13.88 0.49 2.57
N VAL A 106 13.88 0.82 3.85
CA VAL A 106 14.53 -0.01 4.90
C VAL A 106 13.71 -1.25 5.26
N ILE A 107 12.39 -1.14 5.31
CA ILE A 107 11.51 -2.21 5.83
C ILE A 107 10.85 -3.00 4.69
N TYR A 108 10.34 -2.31 3.67
CA TYR A 108 9.58 -2.98 2.60
C TYR A 108 10.45 -3.51 1.48
N ALA A 109 11.55 -2.85 1.10
CA ALA A 109 12.40 -3.34 0.02
C ALA A 109 12.99 -4.72 0.32
N PRO A 110 13.55 -5.02 1.52
CA PRO A 110 13.99 -6.36 1.88
C PRO A 110 12.85 -7.38 1.90
N THR A 111 11.65 -6.97 2.35
CA THR A 111 10.46 -7.84 2.38
C THR A 111 10.03 -8.23 0.96
N ILE A 112 9.96 -7.26 0.04
CA ILE A 112 9.65 -7.47 -1.38
C ILE A 112 10.70 -8.39 -2.02
N GLY A 113 11.98 -8.18 -1.70
CA GLY A 113 13.07 -9.04 -2.19
C GLY A 113 12.90 -10.51 -1.79
N ARG A 114 12.51 -10.76 -0.55
CA ARG A 114 12.23 -12.11 -0.03
C ARG A 114 10.99 -12.73 -0.69
N GLU A 115 9.90 -11.96 -0.83
CA GLU A 115 8.70 -12.43 -1.51
C GLU A 115 8.98 -12.78 -2.98
N LYS A 116 9.80 -11.98 -3.66
CA LYS A 116 10.29 -12.26 -5.01
C LYS A 116 10.96 -13.63 -5.09
N ALA A 117 11.85 -13.97 -4.15
CA ALA A 117 12.54 -15.25 -4.13
C ALA A 117 11.54 -16.41 -3.94
N ASN A 118 10.59 -16.28 -3.02
CA ASN A 118 9.56 -17.28 -2.75
C ASN A 118 8.64 -17.50 -3.96
N ILE A 119 8.20 -16.43 -4.63
CA ILE A 119 7.33 -16.53 -5.83
C ILE A 119 8.11 -17.16 -6.98
N ARG A 120 9.38 -16.79 -7.18
CA ARG A 120 10.24 -17.38 -8.20
C ARG A 120 10.44 -18.89 -7.99
N ALA A 121 10.63 -19.33 -6.75
CA ALA A 121 10.77 -20.74 -6.42
C ALA A 121 9.47 -21.52 -6.67
N ARG A 122 8.31 -20.88 -6.45
CA ARG A 122 6.99 -21.51 -6.64
C ARG A 122 6.55 -21.56 -8.11
N PHE A 123 6.86 -20.53 -8.89
CA PHE A 123 6.48 -20.38 -10.29
C PHE A 123 7.72 -20.24 -11.20
N PRO A 124 8.62 -21.25 -11.27
CA PRO A 124 9.92 -21.11 -11.94
C PRO A 124 9.82 -20.91 -13.46
N ARG A 125 8.71 -21.35 -14.08
CA ARG A 125 8.46 -21.21 -15.53
C ARG A 125 7.89 -19.84 -15.89
N ASP A 126 6.90 -19.36 -15.13
CA ASP A 126 6.11 -18.17 -15.48
C ASP A 126 6.70 -16.87 -14.91
N TYR A 127 7.28 -16.96 -13.71
CA TYR A 127 7.77 -15.77 -13.00
C TYR A 127 8.88 -15.02 -13.73
N PRO A 128 9.88 -15.65 -14.39
CA PRO A 128 10.91 -14.90 -15.14
C PRO A 128 10.32 -14.05 -16.26
N LYS A 129 9.35 -14.58 -17.02
CA LYS A 129 8.66 -13.83 -18.08
C LYS A 129 7.89 -12.63 -17.50
N TYR A 130 7.17 -12.84 -16.41
CA TYR A 130 6.44 -11.80 -15.70
C TYR A 130 7.38 -10.71 -15.14
N GLN A 131 8.46 -11.12 -14.47
CA GLN A 131 9.44 -10.23 -13.85
C GLN A 131 10.12 -9.30 -14.85
N ASN A 132 10.39 -9.77 -16.07
CA ASN A 132 11.06 -9.00 -17.11
C ASN A 132 10.15 -7.93 -17.74
N ASN A 133 8.84 -8.07 -17.59
CA ASN A 133 7.86 -7.19 -18.24
C ASN A 133 7.11 -6.26 -17.28
N VAL A 134 7.04 -6.61 -15.98
CA VAL A 134 6.31 -5.84 -14.99
C VAL A 134 7.26 -5.34 -13.91
N PRO A 135 7.28 -4.03 -13.59
CA PRO A 135 8.17 -3.45 -12.60
C PRO A 135 7.84 -3.95 -11.19
N ALA A 136 8.84 -3.86 -10.29
CA ALA A 136 8.70 -4.37 -8.93
C ALA A 136 7.76 -3.53 -8.07
N PHE A 137 7.76 -2.19 -8.20
CA PHE A 137 7.07 -1.31 -7.27
C PHE A 137 6.26 -0.21 -7.97
N PHE A 138 6.88 0.72 -8.70
CA PHE A 138 6.13 1.78 -9.39
C PHE A 138 5.37 1.21 -10.57
N PRO A 139 4.04 1.48 -10.67
CA PRO A 139 3.22 0.92 -11.74
C PRO A 139 3.61 1.47 -13.11
N ARG A 140 3.60 0.61 -14.11
CA ARG A 140 3.60 1.03 -15.51
C ARG A 140 2.20 1.54 -15.89
N LEU A 141 2.13 2.48 -16.82
CA LEU A 141 0.86 3.06 -17.27
C LEU A 141 -0.01 2.04 -18.02
N LEU A 142 0.57 1.32 -18.96
CA LEU A 142 -0.15 0.32 -19.74
C LEU A 142 -0.03 -1.06 -19.09
N PRO A 143 -1.12 -1.83 -18.96
CA PRO A 143 -1.07 -3.17 -18.40
C PRO A 143 -0.24 -4.11 -19.28
N TRP A 144 0.53 -4.99 -18.65
CA TRP A 144 1.17 -6.08 -19.37
C TRP A 144 0.15 -7.17 -19.66
N ARG A 145 0.08 -7.58 -20.92
CA ARG A 145 -0.77 -8.68 -21.41
C ARG A 145 0.13 -9.82 -21.83
N GLY A 146 0.45 -10.70 -20.90
CA GLY A 146 1.26 -11.89 -21.17
C GLY A 146 0.43 -13.00 -21.79
N SER A 147 0.55 -13.19 -23.11
CA SER A 147 -0.10 -14.33 -23.78
C SER A 147 0.36 -15.67 -23.16
N GLY A 148 -0.59 -16.55 -22.86
CA GLY A 148 -0.34 -17.87 -22.28
C GLY A 148 -0.06 -17.88 -20.78
N MET A 149 -0.30 -16.79 -20.05
CA MET A 149 -0.21 -16.78 -18.59
C MET A 149 -1.48 -17.38 -17.96
N PRO A 150 -1.37 -18.15 -16.87
CA PRO A 150 -2.52 -18.82 -16.22
C PRO A 150 -3.61 -17.87 -15.73
N ASP A 151 -3.28 -16.57 -15.56
CA ASP A 151 -4.13 -15.55 -14.96
C ASP A 151 -4.53 -14.44 -15.96
N GLU A 152 -4.45 -14.73 -17.26
CA GLU A 152 -4.58 -13.70 -18.32
C GLU A 152 -5.90 -12.92 -18.29
N ARG A 153 -6.98 -13.48 -17.71
CA ARG A 153 -8.33 -12.89 -17.75
C ARG A 153 -9.10 -12.99 -16.44
N VAL A 154 -8.41 -13.05 -15.30
CA VAL A 154 -9.09 -13.07 -14.00
C VAL A 154 -9.59 -11.66 -13.67
N GLY A 155 -10.90 -11.52 -13.55
CA GLY A 155 -11.54 -10.30 -13.11
C GLY A 155 -11.46 -10.09 -11.58
N PHE A 156 -11.93 -8.93 -11.11
CA PHE A 156 -12.06 -8.64 -9.68
C PHE A 156 -13.06 -9.63 -9.04
N SER A 157 -12.66 -10.20 -7.90
CA SER A 157 -13.48 -11.13 -7.12
C SER A 157 -13.81 -10.55 -5.74
N MET A 158 -15.07 -10.22 -5.51
CA MET A 158 -15.57 -9.76 -4.21
C MET A 158 -15.32 -10.79 -3.09
N PRO A 159 -15.53 -12.11 -3.29
CA PRO A 159 -15.20 -13.11 -2.29
C PRO A 159 -13.71 -13.10 -1.88
N LEU A 160 -12.79 -12.90 -2.83
CA LEU A 160 -11.35 -12.78 -2.52
C LEU A 160 -11.05 -11.50 -1.73
N TYR A 161 -11.62 -10.37 -2.11
CA TYR A 161 -11.50 -9.12 -1.38
C TYR A 161 -11.94 -9.29 0.09
N MET A 162 -13.10 -9.88 0.32
CA MET A 162 -13.62 -10.15 1.66
C MET A 162 -12.75 -11.14 2.43
N LYS A 163 -12.31 -12.23 1.79
CA LYS A 163 -11.42 -13.26 2.37
C LYS A 163 -10.08 -12.66 2.82
N HIS A 164 -9.51 -11.74 2.06
CA HIS A 164 -8.24 -11.10 2.40
C HIS A 164 -8.38 -10.01 3.48
N GLY A 165 -9.61 -9.60 3.81
CA GLY A 165 -9.88 -8.63 4.87
C GLY A 165 -9.42 -7.21 4.57
N GLU A 166 -9.23 -6.86 3.30
CA GLU A 166 -8.77 -5.52 2.88
C GLU A 166 -9.81 -4.42 3.09
N TRP A 167 -11.07 -4.77 3.31
CA TRP A 167 -12.10 -3.84 3.79
C TRP A 167 -11.73 -3.15 5.11
N LYS A 168 -10.87 -3.81 5.95
CA LYS A 168 -10.33 -3.22 7.19
C LYS A 168 -9.44 -2.00 6.90
N ALA A 169 -8.74 -1.98 5.78
CA ALA A 169 -7.94 -0.82 5.37
C ALA A 169 -8.85 0.37 5.00
N ALA A 170 -9.99 0.11 4.36
CA ALA A 170 -10.99 1.15 4.08
C ALA A 170 -11.63 1.70 5.36
N LEU A 171 -11.97 0.84 6.32
CA LEU A 171 -12.45 1.27 7.65
C LEU A 171 -11.40 2.07 8.42
N GLY A 172 -10.15 1.61 8.41
CA GLY A 172 -9.04 2.33 9.04
C GLY A 172 -8.83 3.72 8.44
N TYR A 173 -8.88 3.82 7.11
CA TYR A 173 -8.84 5.10 6.40
C TYR A 173 -10.01 6.01 6.80
N ALA A 174 -11.25 5.51 6.76
CA ALA A 174 -12.44 6.29 7.12
C ALA A 174 -12.38 6.79 8.58
N GLY A 175 -11.99 5.93 9.53
CA GLY A 175 -11.80 6.28 10.92
C GLY A 175 -10.71 7.33 11.13
N ALA A 176 -9.57 7.20 10.44
CA ALA A 176 -8.49 8.18 10.49
C ALA A 176 -8.92 9.54 9.93
N MET A 177 -9.60 9.58 8.78
CA MET A 177 -10.11 10.81 8.18
C MET A 177 -11.15 11.49 9.07
N ALA A 178 -12.08 10.73 9.65
CA ALA A 178 -13.07 11.25 10.60
C ALA A 178 -12.40 11.86 11.83
N TYR A 179 -11.45 11.15 12.45
CA TYR A 179 -10.71 11.64 13.61
C TYR A 179 -9.94 12.94 13.29
N LEU A 180 -9.16 12.94 12.21
CA LEU A 180 -8.37 14.09 11.80
C LEU A 180 -9.25 15.29 11.46
N GLY A 181 -10.39 15.07 10.79
CA GLY A 181 -11.37 16.11 10.49
C GLY A 181 -11.98 16.72 11.75
N ILE A 182 -12.37 15.87 12.73
CA ILE A 182 -12.89 16.36 14.02
C ILE A 182 -11.83 17.17 14.76
N ARG A 183 -10.59 16.68 14.82
CA ARG A 183 -9.48 17.39 15.48
C ARG A 183 -9.22 18.76 14.86
N LEU A 184 -9.24 18.83 13.54
CA LEU A 184 -9.04 20.09 12.81
C LEU A 184 -10.21 21.06 13.03
N TRP A 185 -11.44 20.56 13.01
CA TRP A 185 -12.63 21.36 13.28
C TRP A 185 -12.64 21.94 14.71
N LEU A 186 -12.30 21.13 15.72
CA LEU A 186 -12.18 21.61 17.10
C LEU A 186 -11.09 22.68 17.24
N HIS A 187 -9.95 22.48 16.57
CA HIS A 187 -8.85 23.46 16.60
C HIS A 187 -9.25 24.80 15.97
N THR A 188 -9.98 24.78 14.85
CA THR A 188 -10.42 25.99 14.16
C THR A 188 -11.54 26.76 14.87
N ARG A 189 -12.25 26.10 15.81
CA ARG A 189 -13.29 26.76 16.63
C ARG A 189 -12.81 27.25 17.99
N GLY A 190 -11.68 26.72 18.47
CA GLY A 190 -11.09 27.13 19.76
C GLY A 190 -9.99 28.19 19.65
N ALA A 191 -9.67 28.63 18.43
CA ALA A 191 -8.76 29.73 18.12
C ALA A 191 -9.55 30.95 17.70
#